data_1d56a81c703d9b99aad74af3ab9b3860
#
_entry.id   1d56a81c703d9b99aad74af3ab9b3860
#
_cell.length_a   1.000
_cell.length_b   1.000
_cell.length_c   1.000
_cell.angle_alpha   90.00
_cell.angle_beta   90.00
_cell.angle_gamma   90.00
#
_symmetry.space_group_name_H-M   'P 1'
#
loop_
_entity.id
_entity.type
_entity.pdbx_description
1 polymer ?
#
loop_
_entity_poly.entity_id
_entity_poly.type
_entity_poly.pdbx_seq_one_letter_code
_entity_poly.pdbx_strand_id
1 'polypeptide(L)'
;MRGTVSYLVRFDHTFIPEKNRIGEPGQYLREGWQSRFSPHYGATFLGGAEGAYEYALEHIRAQNKAGDPYVQHRVATMALNLESAHLWLRRVADLWEAGRDAEARSAGNRARYLLEAWATDTVQHAVHACGARGLIRPSPLERIYRDLSFYVLHDNSDQVLATIGREVLGQPHDASFFNSTPGTTSGDAPRPGSPD
;
A
#
# COMPACT_ATOMS: atom_id res chain seq x y z
N MET A 1 -4.47 12.95 3.74
CA MET A 1 -3.10 13.35 3.37
C MET A 1 -3.01 14.82 2.97
N ARG A 2 -3.00 15.73 3.95
CA ARG A 2 -2.95 17.18 3.67
C ARG A 2 -1.55 17.68 3.26
N GLY A 3 -0.50 16.94 3.62
CA GLY A 3 0.87 17.26 3.27
C GLY A 3 1.36 16.71 1.93
N THR A 4 0.53 15.91 1.26
CA THR A 4 0.88 15.36 -0.06
C THR A 4 0.45 16.33 -1.14
N VAL A 5 1.43 16.79 -1.92
CA VAL A 5 1.19 17.63 -3.09
C VAL A 5 1.03 16.71 -4.30
N SER A 6 -0.22 16.46 -4.69
CA SER A 6 -0.57 15.64 -5.86
C SER A 6 -1.31 16.50 -6.86
N TYR A 7 -0.58 17.15 -7.74
CA TYR A 7 -1.13 18.05 -8.75
C TYR A 7 -0.98 17.48 -10.14
N LEU A 8 -1.80 17.97 -11.05
CA LEU A 8 -1.57 17.80 -12.48
C LEU A 8 -0.28 18.57 -12.85
N VAL A 9 0.71 17.84 -13.36
CA VAL A 9 1.96 18.41 -13.82
C VAL A 9 1.93 18.45 -15.36
N ARG A 10 2.14 19.62 -15.92
CA ARG A 10 2.26 19.84 -17.36
C ARG A 10 3.71 20.08 -17.72
N PHE A 11 4.23 19.29 -18.66
CA PHE A 11 5.54 19.47 -19.26
C PHE A 11 5.35 20.13 -20.62
N ASP A 12 5.72 21.40 -20.73
CA ASP A 12 5.60 22.18 -21.96
C ASP A 12 7.00 22.52 -22.47
N HIS A 13 7.39 21.92 -23.60
CA HIS A 13 8.73 22.08 -24.20
C HIS A 13 9.89 21.91 -23.22
N THR A 14 9.72 21.09 -22.19
CA THR A 14 10.73 20.88 -21.15
C THR A 14 11.88 20.05 -21.68
N PHE A 15 13.06 20.66 -21.82
CA PHE A 15 14.28 19.95 -22.21
C PHE A 15 14.89 19.22 -21.01
N ILE A 16 15.12 17.92 -21.16
CA ILE A 16 15.83 17.09 -20.18
C ILE A 16 17.15 16.63 -20.81
N PRO A 17 18.31 17.05 -20.28
CA PRO A 17 19.60 16.59 -20.77
C PRO A 17 19.76 15.08 -20.66
N GLU A 18 20.41 14.46 -21.64
CA GLU A 18 20.65 13.00 -21.68
C GLU A 18 21.34 12.48 -20.39
N LYS A 19 22.24 13.25 -19.81
CA LYS A 19 22.90 12.92 -18.53
C LYS A 19 21.94 12.72 -17.34
N ASN A 20 20.70 13.21 -17.44
CA ASN A 20 19.67 13.07 -16.42
C ASN A 20 18.77 11.85 -16.69
N ARG A 21 19.03 11.10 -17.76
CA ARG A 21 18.30 9.86 -18.04
C ARG A 21 18.70 8.81 -17.02
N ILE A 22 17.70 8.12 -16.44
CA ILE A 22 17.87 6.99 -15.55
C ILE A 22 17.50 5.71 -16.31
N GLY A 23 18.51 4.90 -16.63
CA GLY A 23 18.32 3.66 -17.37
C GLY A 23 17.95 3.84 -18.84
N GLU A 24 17.61 2.73 -19.49
CA GLU A 24 17.23 2.70 -20.90
C GLU A 24 15.71 2.85 -21.07
N PRO A 25 15.23 3.40 -22.22
CA PRO A 25 13.82 3.49 -22.50
C PRO A 25 13.10 2.16 -22.29
N GLY A 26 12.05 2.16 -21.45
CA GLY A 26 11.26 0.98 -21.12
C GLY A 26 11.93 -0.03 -20.17
N GLN A 27 13.13 0.24 -19.67
CA GLN A 27 13.85 -0.66 -18.74
C GLN A 27 13.04 -0.94 -17.47
N TYR A 28 12.42 0.07 -16.89
CA TYR A 28 11.58 -0.06 -15.70
C TYR A 28 10.51 -1.16 -15.84
N LEU A 29 9.85 -1.20 -17.00
CA LEU A 29 8.81 -2.19 -17.29
C LEU A 29 9.41 -3.57 -17.61
N ARG A 30 10.44 -3.61 -18.49
CA ARG A 30 11.07 -4.87 -18.89
C ARG A 30 11.70 -5.63 -17.72
N GLU A 31 12.30 -4.94 -16.78
CA GLU A 31 12.94 -5.54 -15.61
C GLU A 31 11.98 -5.78 -14.44
N GLY A 32 10.72 -5.38 -14.58
CA GLY A 32 9.70 -5.58 -13.55
C GLY A 32 10.02 -4.86 -12.23
N TRP A 33 10.60 -3.67 -12.29
CA TRP A 33 10.98 -2.89 -11.11
C TRP A 33 9.80 -2.61 -10.19
N GLN A 34 8.61 -2.48 -10.76
CA GLN A 34 7.39 -2.23 -10.00
C GLN A 34 7.15 -3.31 -8.93
N SER A 35 7.40 -4.57 -9.26
CA SER A 35 7.26 -5.69 -8.31
C SER A 35 8.36 -5.69 -7.23
N ARG A 36 9.53 -5.09 -7.50
CA ARG A 36 10.58 -4.91 -6.49
C ARG A 36 10.19 -3.90 -5.41
N PHE A 37 9.39 -2.89 -5.77
CA PHE A 37 8.96 -1.84 -4.84
C PHE A 37 7.66 -2.17 -4.10
N SER A 38 6.94 -3.22 -4.48
CA SER A 38 5.71 -3.64 -3.79
C SER A 38 5.85 -3.75 -2.27
N PRO A 39 6.95 -4.32 -1.71
CA PRO A 39 7.13 -4.40 -0.27
C PRO A 39 7.22 -3.04 0.45
N HIS A 40 7.69 -1.99 -0.23
CA HIS A 40 7.80 -0.65 0.35
C HIS A 40 6.43 -0.05 0.66
N TYR A 41 5.45 -0.28 -0.23
CA TYR A 41 4.06 0.12 0.03
C TYR A 41 3.52 -0.61 1.25
N GLY A 42 3.75 -1.93 1.32
CA GLY A 42 3.38 -2.73 2.48
C GLY A 42 4.01 -2.22 3.78
N ALA A 43 5.30 -1.91 3.77
CA ALA A 43 6.00 -1.37 4.93
C ALA A 43 5.44 0.00 5.37
N THR A 44 5.01 0.85 4.43
CA THR A 44 4.37 2.12 4.76
C THR A 44 3.03 1.92 5.48
N PHE A 45 2.21 0.97 5.02
CA PHE A 45 0.97 0.60 5.71
C PHE A 45 1.24 0.07 7.11
N LEU A 46 2.24 -0.82 7.22
CA LEU A 46 2.61 -1.42 8.51
C LEU A 46 3.03 -0.34 9.51
N GLY A 47 3.92 0.59 9.14
CA GLY A 47 4.34 1.68 10.04
C GLY A 47 3.17 2.56 10.51
N GLY A 48 2.19 2.83 9.62
CA GLY A 48 0.97 3.52 10.02
C GLY A 48 0.12 2.72 11.00
N ALA A 49 -0.02 1.41 10.78
CA ALA A 49 -0.78 0.51 11.66
C ALA A 49 -0.11 0.33 13.03
N GLU A 50 1.23 0.26 13.08
CA GLU A 50 2.00 0.22 14.31
C GLU A 50 1.77 1.48 15.16
N GLY A 51 1.84 2.67 14.53
CA GLY A 51 1.55 3.92 15.23
C GLY A 51 0.10 3.99 15.75
N ALA A 52 -0.87 3.42 15.05
CA ALA A 52 -2.25 3.31 15.53
C ALA A 52 -2.37 2.35 16.72
N TYR A 53 -1.69 1.22 16.64
CA TYR A 53 -1.66 0.22 17.71
C TYR A 53 -1.03 0.76 18.99
N GLU A 54 0.14 1.39 18.89
CA GLU A 54 0.82 2.00 20.03
C GLU A 54 -0.06 3.04 20.72
N TYR A 55 -0.64 3.96 19.95
CA TYR A 55 -1.57 4.94 20.48
C TYR A 55 -2.79 4.29 21.16
N ALA A 56 -3.36 3.24 20.54
CA ALA A 56 -4.50 2.54 21.12
C ALA A 56 -4.14 1.90 22.47
N LEU A 57 -2.98 1.26 22.59
CA LEU A 57 -2.52 0.69 23.85
C LEU A 57 -2.36 1.74 24.95
N GLU A 58 -1.76 2.88 24.66
CA GLU A 58 -1.63 3.99 25.61
C GLU A 58 -3.01 4.53 26.03
N HIS A 59 -3.90 4.75 25.06
CA HIS A 59 -5.26 5.24 25.32
C HIS A 59 -6.07 4.27 26.19
N ILE A 60 -6.02 2.96 25.91
CA ILE A 60 -6.70 1.91 26.66
C ILE A 60 -6.24 1.89 28.13
N ARG A 61 -4.89 1.97 28.35
CA ARG A 61 -4.31 2.02 29.70
C ARG A 61 -4.74 3.29 30.45
N ALA A 62 -4.67 4.43 29.80
CA ALA A 62 -5.07 5.71 30.40
C ALA A 62 -6.57 5.75 30.78
N GLN A 63 -7.40 4.99 30.09
CA GLN A 63 -8.85 4.89 30.38
C GLN A 63 -9.20 3.71 31.30
N ASN A 64 -8.23 2.98 31.87
CA ASN A 64 -8.41 1.79 32.71
C ASN A 64 -9.30 0.71 32.07
N LYS A 65 -9.21 0.54 30.73
CA LYS A 65 -10.02 -0.42 29.95
C LYS A 65 -9.32 -1.73 29.66
N ALA A 66 -8.14 -1.98 30.19
CA ALA A 66 -7.34 -3.17 29.92
C ALA A 66 -8.01 -4.48 30.37
N GLY A 67 -8.93 -4.42 31.31
CA GLY A 67 -9.73 -5.57 31.79
C GLY A 67 -10.97 -5.88 30.95
N ASP A 68 -11.34 -5.05 29.98
CA ASP A 68 -12.52 -5.27 29.14
C ASP A 68 -12.23 -6.35 28.09
N PRO A 69 -13.00 -7.47 28.08
CA PRO A 69 -12.75 -8.59 27.16
C PRO A 69 -12.91 -8.20 25.67
N TYR A 70 -13.78 -7.25 25.34
CA TYR A 70 -13.93 -6.77 23.97
C TYR A 70 -12.74 -5.94 23.52
N VAL A 71 -12.16 -5.15 24.43
CA VAL A 71 -10.92 -4.42 24.18
C VAL A 71 -9.75 -5.39 24.03
N GLN A 72 -9.65 -6.41 24.91
CA GLN A 72 -8.61 -7.45 24.81
C GLN A 72 -8.67 -8.20 23.48
N HIS A 73 -9.87 -8.55 23.00
CA HIS A 73 -10.06 -9.17 21.69
C HIS A 73 -9.49 -8.29 20.55
N ARG A 74 -9.78 -6.98 20.58
CA ARG A 74 -9.28 -6.05 19.56
C ARG A 74 -7.76 -5.90 19.61
N VAL A 75 -7.20 -5.82 20.82
CA VAL A 75 -5.75 -5.74 21.00
C VAL A 75 -5.05 -6.99 20.47
N ALA A 76 -5.62 -8.18 20.74
CA ALA A 76 -5.08 -9.44 20.24
C ALA A 76 -5.12 -9.49 18.69
N THR A 77 -6.21 -9.07 18.07
CA THR A 77 -6.32 -9.02 16.60
C THR A 77 -5.27 -8.10 15.99
N MET A 78 -5.11 -6.88 16.56
CA MET A 78 -4.08 -5.94 16.11
C MET A 78 -2.67 -6.53 16.22
N ALA A 79 -2.35 -7.15 17.36
CA ALA A 79 -1.04 -7.76 17.59
C ALA A 79 -0.73 -8.88 16.57
N LEU A 80 -1.70 -9.78 16.32
CA LEU A 80 -1.55 -10.86 15.36
C LEU A 80 -1.39 -10.35 13.91
N ASN A 81 -2.13 -9.32 13.53
CA ASN A 81 -2.00 -8.69 12.22
C ASN A 81 -0.59 -8.12 12.00
N LEU A 82 -0.06 -7.37 12.99
CA LEU A 82 1.27 -6.76 12.92
C LEU A 82 2.36 -7.82 12.89
N GLU A 83 2.28 -8.85 13.74
CA GLU A 83 3.24 -9.96 13.75
C GLU A 83 3.26 -10.69 12.39
N SER A 84 2.08 -10.99 11.86
CA SER A 84 1.94 -11.62 10.53
C SER A 84 2.54 -10.76 9.42
N ALA A 85 2.33 -9.44 9.48
CA ALA A 85 2.87 -8.51 8.51
C ALA A 85 4.41 -8.47 8.54
N HIS A 86 5.03 -8.45 9.72
CA HIS A 86 6.48 -8.53 9.88
C HIS A 86 7.06 -9.83 9.32
N LEU A 87 6.41 -10.97 9.56
CA LEU A 87 6.85 -12.25 9.02
C LEU A 87 6.86 -12.25 7.49
N TRP A 88 5.83 -11.66 6.85
CA TRP A 88 5.79 -11.56 5.41
C TRP A 88 6.85 -10.61 4.84
N LEU A 89 7.09 -9.45 5.46
CA LEU A 89 8.16 -8.54 5.02
C LEU A 89 9.52 -9.20 5.11
N ARG A 90 9.80 -9.89 6.22
CA ARG A 90 11.05 -10.64 6.41
C ARG A 90 11.22 -11.71 5.35
N ARG A 91 10.18 -12.51 5.09
CA ARG A 91 10.20 -13.51 4.01
C ARG A 91 10.59 -12.92 2.66
N VAL A 92 10.03 -11.76 2.31
CA VAL A 92 10.35 -11.10 1.04
C VAL A 92 11.81 -10.64 1.02
N ALA A 93 12.30 -10.06 2.11
CA ALA A 93 13.69 -9.64 2.23
C ALA A 93 14.65 -10.83 2.08
N ASP A 94 14.41 -11.93 2.83
CA ASP A 94 15.23 -13.14 2.78
C ASP A 94 15.30 -13.75 1.36
N LEU A 95 14.19 -13.70 0.61
CA LEU A 95 14.16 -14.18 -0.77
C LEU A 95 15.00 -13.30 -1.71
N TRP A 96 14.97 -11.97 -1.53
CA TRP A 96 15.82 -11.04 -2.29
C TRP A 96 17.29 -11.23 -1.97
N GLU A 97 17.65 -11.37 -0.69
CA GLU A 97 19.01 -11.62 -0.26
C GLU A 97 19.56 -12.96 -0.79
N ALA A 98 18.72 -13.97 -0.90
CA ALA A 98 19.07 -15.28 -1.47
C ALA A 98 19.14 -15.29 -3.00
N GLY A 99 18.89 -14.17 -3.69
CA GLY A 99 18.88 -14.09 -5.15
C GLY A 99 17.74 -14.87 -5.82
N ARG A 100 16.68 -15.19 -5.05
CA ARG A 100 15.49 -15.92 -5.54
C ARG A 100 14.46 -14.96 -6.12
N ASP A 101 14.86 -14.19 -7.13
CA ASP A 101 14.13 -13.03 -7.66
C ASP A 101 12.68 -13.32 -8.05
N ALA A 102 12.41 -14.44 -8.71
CA ALA A 102 11.06 -14.80 -9.14
C ALA A 102 10.14 -15.07 -7.95
N GLU A 103 10.63 -15.77 -6.94
CA GLU A 103 9.89 -16.06 -5.72
C GLU A 103 9.73 -14.81 -4.85
N ALA A 104 10.75 -13.96 -4.81
CA ALA A 104 10.70 -12.69 -4.11
C ALA A 104 9.63 -11.76 -4.70
N ARG A 105 9.48 -11.70 -6.03
CA ARG A 105 8.41 -10.95 -6.70
C ARG A 105 7.04 -11.49 -6.36
N SER A 106 6.87 -12.81 -6.47
CA SER A 106 5.62 -13.48 -6.12
C SER A 106 5.23 -13.25 -4.65
N ALA A 107 6.19 -13.42 -3.73
CA ALA A 107 5.99 -13.15 -2.31
C ALA A 107 5.73 -11.66 -2.04
N GLY A 108 6.38 -10.75 -2.77
CA GLY A 108 6.18 -9.31 -2.68
C GLY A 108 4.75 -8.87 -3.00
N ASN A 109 4.15 -9.43 -4.06
CA ASN A 109 2.76 -9.16 -4.40
C ASN A 109 1.80 -9.63 -3.31
N ARG A 110 2.04 -10.83 -2.77
CA ARG A 110 1.23 -11.37 -1.65
C ARG A 110 1.39 -10.54 -0.39
N ALA A 111 2.64 -10.24 -0.03
CA ALA A 111 2.95 -9.40 1.12
C ALA A 111 2.24 -8.04 1.00
N ARG A 112 2.35 -7.37 -0.17
CA ARG A 112 1.71 -6.09 -0.38
C ARG A 112 0.22 -6.12 -0.08
N TYR A 113 -0.51 -7.08 -0.64
CA TYR A 113 -1.95 -7.20 -0.40
C TYR A 113 -2.27 -7.51 1.06
N LEU A 114 -1.56 -8.48 1.65
CA LEU A 114 -1.79 -8.90 3.03
C LEU A 114 -1.49 -7.78 4.03
N LEU A 115 -0.40 -7.04 3.83
CA LEU A 115 -0.04 -5.94 4.69
C LEU A 115 -1.06 -4.79 4.63
N GLU A 116 -1.57 -4.48 3.44
CA GLU A 116 -2.66 -3.51 3.28
C GLU A 116 -3.91 -3.93 4.05
N ALA A 117 -4.33 -5.19 3.90
CA ALA A 117 -5.51 -5.73 4.57
C ALA A 117 -5.33 -5.71 6.10
N TRP A 118 -4.22 -6.22 6.61
CA TRP A 118 -3.94 -6.28 8.05
C TRP A 118 -3.72 -4.90 8.67
N ALA A 119 -3.08 -3.99 7.96
CA ALA A 119 -2.90 -2.62 8.44
C ALA A 119 -4.25 -1.89 8.53
N THR A 120 -5.09 -2.04 7.52
CA THR A 120 -6.43 -1.45 7.51
C THR A 120 -7.28 -2.00 8.67
N ASP A 121 -7.27 -3.32 8.86
CA ASP A 121 -8.00 -3.98 9.95
C ASP A 121 -7.46 -3.54 11.32
N THR A 122 -6.13 -3.47 11.48
CA THR A 122 -5.48 -2.97 12.70
C THR A 122 -5.94 -1.56 13.05
N VAL A 123 -5.96 -0.65 12.08
CA VAL A 123 -6.41 0.72 12.32
C VAL A 123 -7.90 0.78 12.66
N GLN A 124 -8.74 -0.04 12.04
CA GLN A 124 -10.16 -0.16 12.40
C GLN A 124 -10.34 -0.65 13.83
N HIS A 125 -9.60 -1.67 14.24
CA HIS A 125 -9.62 -2.15 15.62
C HIS A 125 -9.13 -1.10 16.63
N ALA A 126 -8.09 -0.34 16.30
CA ALA A 126 -7.62 0.79 17.12
C ALA A 126 -8.69 1.86 17.30
N VAL A 127 -9.35 2.27 16.21
CA VAL A 127 -10.46 3.23 16.24
C VAL A 127 -11.61 2.74 17.14
N HIS A 128 -12.01 1.50 16.99
CA HIS A 128 -13.09 0.91 17.80
C HIS A 128 -12.70 0.76 19.28
N ALA A 129 -11.45 0.44 19.58
CA ALA A 129 -10.98 0.30 20.96
C ALA A 129 -10.90 1.68 21.67
N CYS A 130 -10.46 2.71 20.96
CA CYS A 130 -10.38 4.07 21.48
C CYS A 130 -11.74 4.79 21.52
N GLY A 131 -12.66 4.41 20.62
CA GLY A 131 -13.94 5.08 20.43
C GLY A 131 -13.81 6.49 19.86
N ALA A 132 -14.90 7.23 19.79
CA ALA A 132 -14.95 8.56 19.19
C ALA A 132 -13.92 9.55 19.78
N ARG A 133 -13.60 9.43 21.06
CA ARG A 133 -12.61 10.28 21.73
C ARG A 133 -11.21 10.09 21.17
N GLY A 134 -10.86 8.89 20.70
CA GLY A 134 -9.59 8.60 20.05
C GLY A 134 -9.40 9.30 18.70
N LEU A 135 -10.48 9.79 18.09
CA LEU A 135 -10.46 10.51 16.81
C LEU A 135 -10.57 12.05 16.96
N ILE A 136 -10.62 12.56 18.18
CA ILE A 136 -10.67 14.01 18.41
C ILE A 136 -9.24 14.57 18.35
N ARG A 137 -9.04 15.64 17.59
CA ARG A 137 -7.76 16.34 17.54
C ARG A 137 -7.32 16.82 18.93
N PRO A 138 -6.05 16.73 19.26
CA PRO A 138 -4.88 16.47 18.39
C PRO A 138 -4.46 14.97 18.28
N SER A 139 -5.39 14.02 18.40
CA SER A 139 -5.08 12.60 18.35
C SER A 139 -4.32 12.21 17.07
N PRO A 140 -3.17 11.49 17.18
CA PRO A 140 -2.48 10.94 16.01
C PRO A 140 -3.31 9.88 15.26
N LEU A 141 -4.21 9.19 15.96
CA LEU A 141 -5.07 8.16 15.36
C LEU A 141 -6.01 8.74 14.29
N GLU A 142 -6.55 9.97 14.50
CA GLU A 142 -7.36 10.66 13.48
C GLU A 142 -6.59 10.83 12.17
N ARG A 143 -5.33 11.26 12.29
CA ARG A 143 -4.47 11.46 11.13
C ARG A 143 -4.14 10.13 10.45
N ILE A 144 -3.72 9.13 11.22
CA ILE A 144 -3.36 7.80 10.70
C ILE A 144 -4.55 7.17 9.99
N TYR A 145 -5.72 7.17 10.62
CA TYR A 145 -6.95 6.63 10.03
C TYR A 145 -7.28 7.27 8.69
N ARG A 146 -7.27 8.59 8.63
CA ARG A 146 -7.55 9.35 7.41
C ARG A 146 -6.48 9.12 6.33
N ASP A 147 -5.21 9.14 6.71
CA ASP A 147 -4.12 9.04 5.75
C ASP A 147 -4.02 7.62 5.18
N LEU A 148 -4.17 6.56 5.99
CA LEU A 148 -4.21 5.19 5.51
C LEU A 148 -5.45 4.90 4.66
N SER A 149 -6.64 5.39 5.06
CA SER A 149 -7.86 5.22 4.26
C SER A 149 -7.75 5.85 2.87
N PHE A 150 -6.93 6.89 2.70
CA PHE A 150 -6.62 7.46 1.39
C PHE A 150 -5.52 6.65 0.67
N TYR A 151 -4.51 6.20 1.41
CA TYR A 151 -3.33 5.55 0.82
C TYR A 151 -3.65 4.20 0.18
N VAL A 152 -4.64 3.45 0.69
CA VAL A 152 -5.11 2.21 0.07
C VAL A 152 -5.70 2.42 -1.34
N LEU A 153 -6.10 3.64 -1.67
CA LEU A 153 -6.61 3.99 -2.99
C LEU A 153 -5.52 4.39 -3.98
N HIS A 154 -4.26 4.42 -3.54
CA HIS A 154 -3.13 4.85 -4.38
C HIS A 154 -2.77 3.82 -5.46
N ASP A 155 -3.09 2.56 -5.21
CA ASP A 155 -2.86 1.47 -6.17
C ASP A 155 -4.10 0.57 -6.24
N ASN A 156 -4.13 -0.32 -7.21
CA ASN A 156 -5.28 -1.19 -7.46
C ASN A 156 -5.05 -2.58 -6.84
N SER A 157 -5.58 -2.81 -5.64
CA SER A 157 -5.47 -4.08 -4.92
C SER A 157 -6.15 -5.24 -5.67
N ASP A 158 -7.18 -4.96 -6.48
CA ASP A 158 -7.83 -5.98 -7.30
C ASP A 158 -6.89 -6.49 -8.40
N GLN A 159 -6.06 -5.62 -8.97
CA GLN A 159 -5.02 -6.03 -9.93
C GLN A 159 -3.96 -6.92 -9.27
N VAL A 160 -3.57 -6.62 -8.03
CA VAL A 160 -2.63 -7.47 -7.29
C VAL A 160 -3.23 -8.85 -7.06
N LEU A 161 -4.49 -8.93 -6.64
CA LEU A 161 -5.21 -10.20 -6.46
C LEU A 161 -5.35 -10.97 -7.78
N ALA A 162 -5.72 -10.30 -8.86
CA ALA A 162 -5.81 -10.93 -10.18
C ALA A 162 -4.46 -11.47 -10.65
N THR A 163 -3.35 -10.76 -10.38
CA THR A 163 -1.99 -11.22 -10.68
C THR A 163 -1.66 -12.49 -9.90
N ILE A 164 -1.96 -12.52 -8.60
CA ILE A 164 -1.77 -13.70 -7.75
C ILE A 164 -2.63 -14.86 -8.25
N GLY A 165 -3.89 -14.61 -8.60
CA GLY A 165 -4.81 -15.61 -9.13
C GLY A 165 -4.32 -16.23 -10.43
N ARG A 166 -3.82 -15.41 -11.36
CA ARG A 166 -3.22 -15.90 -12.62
C ARG A 166 -2.00 -16.78 -12.35
N GLU A 167 -1.12 -16.38 -11.45
CA GLU A 167 0.05 -17.17 -11.06
C GLU A 167 -0.36 -18.54 -10.51
N VAL A 168 -1.33 -18.56 -9.58
CA VAL A 168 -1.83 -19.82 -8.99
C VAL A 168 -2.46 -20.74 -10.06
N LEU A 169 -3.12 -20.16 -11.05
CA LEU A 169 -3.73 -20.88 -12.16
C LEU A 169 -2.75 -21.25 -13.28
N GLY A 170 -1.45 -20.94 -13.12
CA GLY A 170 -0.43 -21.22 -14.16
C GLY A 170 -0.59 -20.40 -15.43
N GLN A 171 -1.29 -19.27 -15.38
CA GLN A 171 -1.47 -18.38 -16.52
C GLN A 171 -0.24 -17.48 -16.71
N PRO A 172 0.16 -17.20 -17.97
CA PRO A 172 1.30 -16.33 -18.22
C PRO A 172 1.09 -14.92 -17.66
N HIS A 173 2.18 -14.26 -17.26
CA HIS A 173 2.16 -12.87 -16.87
C HIS A 173 1.71 -11.99 -18.03
N ASP A 174 0.76 -11.09 -17.79
CA ASP A 174 0.25 -10.17 -18.78
C ASP A 174 0.57 -8.73 -18.36
N ALA A 175 1.62 -8.19 -18.95
CA ALA A 175 2.04 -6.82 -18.67
C ALA A 175 1.00 -5.77 -19.13
N SER A 176 0.14 -6.10 -20.10
CA SER A 176 -0.91 -5.18 -20.57
C SER A 176 -2.03 -5.01 -19.56
N PHE A 177 -2.21 -5.97 -18.66
CA PHE A 177 -3.20 -5.90 -17.59
C PHE A 177 -3.00 -4.68 -16.66
N PHE A 178 -1.76 -4.26 -16.48
CA PHE A 178 -1.44 -3.07 -15.67
C PHE A 178 -1.65 -1.74 -16.41
N ASN A 179 -1.79 -1.78 -17.73
CA ASN A 179 -1.92 -0.60 -18.59
C ASN A 179 -3.32 -0.43 -19.19
N SER A 180 -4.19 -1.43 -19.04
CA SER A 180 -5.55 -1.36 -19.58
C SER A 180 -6.48 -0.69 -18.57
N THR A 181 -6.73 0.59 -18.76
CA THR A 181 -7.99 1.16 -18.31
C THR A 181 -9.11 0.49 -19.14
N PRO A 182 -10.11 -0.16 -18.53
CA PRO A 182 -11.19 -0.75 -19.30
C PRO A 182 -11.83 0.34 -20.19
N GLY A 183 -11.69 0.23 -21.51
CA GLY A 183 -12.37 1.09 -22.46
C GLY A 183 -11.50 2.00 -23.34
N THR A 184 -10.20 2.09 -23.16
CA THR A 184 -9.34 2.78 -24.13
C THR A 184 -8.67 1.79 -25.07
N THR A 185 -9.35 1.47 -26.17
CA THR A 185 -8.67 1.01 -27.38
C THR A 185 -7.71 2.13 -27.81
N SER A 186 -6.46 1.77 -28.08
CA SER A 186 -5.45 2.69 -28.64
C SER A 186 -5.92 3.24 -29.99
N GLY A 187 -6.51 4.41 -30.00
CA GLY A 187 -6.98 5.10 -31.20
C GLY A 187 -8.16 5.96 -30.83
N ASP A 188 -7.95 7.24 -30.73
CA ASP A 188 -8.90 8.32 -30.50
C ASP A 188 -9.16 8.73 -29.05
N ALA A 189 -8.13 9.35 -28.46
CA ALA A 189 -8.41 10.39 -27.47
C ALA A 189 -8.75 11.69 -28.25
N PRO A 190 -9.94 12.27 -28.09
CA PRO A 190 -10.23 13.57 -28.69
C PRO A 190 -9.27 14.60 -28.09
N ARG A 191 -8.51 15.28 -28.93
CA ARG A 191 -7.71 16.43 -28.53
C ARG A 191 -8.66 17.48 -27.94
N PRO A 192 -8.39 18.02 -26.75
CA PRO A 192 -9.18 19.14 -26.25
C PRO A 192 -9.06 20.27 -27.25
N GLY A 193 -10.23 20.78 -27.67
CA GLY A 193 -10.35 21.79 -28.72
C GLY A 193 -9.48 23.00 -28.47
N SER A 194 -8.83 23.48 -29.51
CA SER A 194 -8.29 24.82 -29.60
C SER A 194 -9.44 25.82 -29.44
N PRO A 195 -9.27 26.85 -28.61
CA PRO A 195 -10.23 27.95 -28.63
C PRO A 195 -10.05 28.74 -29.94
N ASP A 196 -11.15 29.03 -30.60
CA ASP A 196 -11.26 30.07 -31.63
C ASP A 196 -11.04 31.46 -31.02
#